data_c2d26850d81dc8b95d17e81aa6817d03
#
_entry.id   c2d26850d81dc8b95d17e81aa6817d03
#
_cell.length_a   1.000
_cell.length_b   1.000
_cell.length_c   1.000
_cell.angle_alpha   90.00
_cell.angle_beta   90.00
_cell.angle_gamma   90.00
#
_symmetry.space_group_name_H-M   'P 1'
#
loop_
_entity.id
_entity.type
_entity.pdbx_description
1 polymer ?
#
loop_
_entity_poly.entity_id
_entity_poly.type
_entity_poly.pdbx_seq_one_letter_code
_entity_poly.pdbx_strand_id
1 'polypeptide(L)'
;DLLLAGCTDELDAKNETYKVFECAGAVETVVFANRIIETKQYDCVVVIGAIIKGDTDHYEYVCQYVTNGISTLSATHSLPIIFGILTTQNEELAYERAAIDRMNKGKEFAETALFMINAFNKL
;
A
#
# COMPACT_ATOMS: atom_id res chain seq x y z
N ASP A 1 -3.14 0.84 -13.21
CA ASP A 1 -2.65 1.80 -12.24
C ASP A 1 -1.13 1.71 -12.11
N LEU A 2 -0.46 2.86 -12.15
CA LEU A 2 1.01 2.93 -12.20
C LEU A 2 1.68 2.39 -10.93
N LEU A 3 1.10 2.68 -9.77
CA LEU A 3 1.63 2.15 -8.51
C LEU A 3 1.56 0.64 -8.47
N LEU A 4 0.43 0.10 -8.85
CA LEU A 4 0.25 -1.35 -8.89
C LEU A 4 1.23 -1.98 -9.87
N ALA A 5 1.35 -1.42 -11.06
CA ALA A 5 2.27 -1.92 -12.08
C ALA A 5 3.72 -1.93 -11.58
N GLY A 6 4.17 -0.83 -10.97
CA GLY A 6 5.53 -0.77 -10.41
C GLY A 6 5.77 -1.81 -9.33
N CYS A 7 4.78 -2.03 -8.48
CA CYS A 7 4.86 -3.02 -7.42
C CYS A 7 4.89 -4.44 -7.98
N THR A 8 3.96 -4.78 -8.86
CA THR A 8 3.88 -6.15 -9.40
C THR A 8 5.06 -6.46 -10.31
N ASP A 9 5.56 -5.49 -11.08
CA ASP A 9 6.75 -5.70 -11.91
C ASP A 9 7.96 -6.10 -11.05
N GLU A 10 8.13 -5.46 -9.91
CA GLU A 10 9.23 -5.80 -9.02
C GLU A 10 9.04 -7.18 -8.37
N LEU A 11 7.83 -7.49 -7.94
CA LEU A 11 7.52 -8.80 -7.38
C LEU A 11 7.76 -9.91 -8.40
N ASP A 12 7.34 -9.69 -9.64
CA ASP A 12 7.57 -10.64 -10.73
C ASP A 12 9.07 -10.83 -11.00
N ALA A 13 9.83 -9.74 -10.98
CA ALA A 13 11.28 -9.79 -11.20
C ALA A 13 11.99 -10.60 -10.10
N LYS A 14 11.42 -10.63 -8.91
CA LYS A 14 11.97 -11.39 -7.76
C LYS A 14 11.33 -12.78 -7.63
N ASN A 15 10.50 -13.19 -8.57
CA ASN A 15 9.81 -14.48 -8.57
C ASN A 15 8.93 -14.69 -7.33
N GLU A 16 8.34 -13.62 -6.82
CA GLU A 16 7.44 -13.69 -5.67
C GLU A 16 6.01 -13.95 -6.12
N THR A 17 5.28 -14.73 -5.34
CA THR A 17 3.85 -14.94 -5.59
C THR A 17 3.04 -13.91 -4.84
N TYR A 18 1.96 -13.45 -5.45
CA TYR A 18 1.09 -12.45 -4.84
C TYR A 18 -0.32 -12.58 -5.39
N LYS A 19 -1.26 -11.96 -4.72
CA LYS A 19 -2.64 -11.85 -5.20
C LYS A 19 -3.08 -10.39 -5.08
N VAL A 20 -3.74 -9.89 -6.12
CA VAL A 20 -4.24 -8.53 -6.15
C VAL A 20 -5.73 -8.54 -5.87
N PHE A 21 -6.15 -7.70 -4.93
CA PHE A 21 -7.56 -7.48 -4.60
C PHE A 21 -7.89 -6.02 -4.84
N GLU A 22 -9.07 -5.75 -5.38
CA GLU A 22 -9.56 -4.40 -5.53
C GLU A 22 -10.55 -4.06 -4.43
N CYS A 23 -10.48 -2.81 -3.95
CA CYS A 23 -11.48 -2.28 -3.04
C CYS A 23 -12.13 -1.03 -3.64
N ALA A 24 -13.25 -0.62 -3.04
CA ALA A 24 -14.02 0.51 -3.54
C ALA A 24 -13.27 1.85 -3.47
N GLY A 25 -12.37 2.01 -2.49
CA GLY A 25 -11.60 3.23 -2.32
C GLY A 25 -10.60 3.11 -1.19
N ALA A 26 -9.88 4.19 -0.92
CA ALA A 26 -8.82 4.21 0.09
C ALA A 26 -9.35 3.87 1.50
N VAL A 27 -10.50 4.42 1.86
CA VAL A 27 -11.11 4.16 3.18
C VAL A 27 -11.37 2.67 3.37
N GLU A 28 -11.84 1.99 2.35
CA GLU A 28 -12.18 0.58 2.41
C GLU A 28 -10.97 -0.34 2.49
N THR A 29 -9.78 0.18 2.20
CA THR A 29 -8.55 -0.63 2.32
C THR A 29 -8.32 -1.08 3.76
N VAL A 30 -8.75 -0.30 4.75
CA VAL A 30 -8.53 -0.63 6.16
C VAL A 30 -9.23 -1.92 6.54
N VAL A 31 -10.54 -2.00 6.31
CA VAL A 31 -11.29 -3.20 6.65
C VAL A 31 -10.90 -4.38 5.76
N PHE A 32 -10.59 -4.11 4.50
CA PHE A 32 -10.18 -5.16 3.57
C PHE A 32 -8.84 -5.77 3.99
N ALA A 33 -7.87 -4.94 4.33
CA ALA A 33 -6.56 -5.40 4.80
C ALA A 33 -6.71 -6.24 6.08
N ASN A 34 -7.55 -5.80 7.01
CA ASN A 34 -7.82 -6.55 8.23
C ASN A 34 -8.38 -7.95 7.90
N ARG A 35 -9.32 -8.02 6.97
CA ARG A 35 -9.91 -9.30 6.56
C ARG A 35 -8.89 -10.23 5.90
N ILE A 36 -8.02 -9.67 5.05
CA ILE A 36 -6.96 -10.45 4.41
C ILE A 36 -6.01 -11.03 5.47
N ILE A 37 -5.63 -10.23 6.45
CA ILE A 37 -4.74 -10.67 7.53
C ILE A 37 -5.36 -11.82 8.30
N GLU A 38 -6.66 -11.75 8.56
CA GLU A 38 -7.39 -12.78 9.30
C GLU A 38 -7.39 -14.13 8.59
N THR A 39 -7.20 -14.16 7.26
CA THR A 39 -7.15 -15.43 6.53
C THR A 39 -5.88 -16.23 6.83
N LYS A 40 -4.84 -15.57 7.31
CA LYS A 40 -3.53 -16.18 7.64
C LYS A 40 -2.88 -16.88 6.45
N GLN A 41 -3.18 -16.42 5.24
CA GLN A 41 -2.67 -17.02 4.00
C GLN A 41 -1.50 -16.26 3.39
N TYR A 42 -1.13 -15.11 3.94
CA TYR A 42 -0.13 -14.21 3.34
C TYR A 42 0.92 -13.81 4.35
N ASP A 43 2.12 -13.54 3.87
CA ASP A 43 3.26 -13.12 4.69
C ASP A 43 3.34 -11.59 4.83
N CYS A 44 2.65 -10.86 3.97
CA CYS A 44 2.69 -9.40 3.95
C CYS A 44 1.48 -8.87 3.19
N VAL A 45 1.03 -7.68 3.55
CA VAL A 45 -0.01 -6.97 2.83
C VAL A 45 0.57 -5.63 2.38
N VAL A 46 0.44 -5.31 1.09
CA VAL A 46 0.79 -4.00 0.55
C VAL A 46 -0.51 -3.30 0.21
N VAL A 47 -0.77 -2.18 0.87
CA VAL A 47 -1.98 -1.37 0.63
C VAL A 47 -1.61 -0.28 -0.35
N ILE A 48 -2.22 -0.29 -1.54
CA ILE A 48 -1.86 0.63 -2.62
C ILE A 48 -3.05 1.51 -2.97
N GLY A 49 -2.79 2.80 -3.07
CA GLY A 49 -3.79 3.76 -3.50
C GLY A 49 -3.25 5.18 -3.54
N ALA A 50 -4.13 6.11 -3.85
CA ALA A 50 -3.77 7.52 -3.85
C ALA A 50 -4.96 8.33 -3.33
N ILE A 51 -4.66 9.28 -2.45
CA ILE A 51 -5.62 10.25 -1.96
C ILE A 51 -5.13 11.61 -2.43
N ILE A 52 -5.92 12.25 -3.30
CA ILE A 52 -5.54 13.52 -3.91
C ILE A 52 -6.48 14.60 -3.38
N LYS A 53 -5.90 15.71 -2.96
CA LYS A 53 -6.67 16.81 -2.40
C LYS A 53 -7.62 17.39 -3.42
N GLY A 54 -8.89 17.56 -3.01
CA GLY A 54 -9.92 18.24 -3.78
C GLY A 54 -10.25 19.60 -3.17
N ASP A 55 -11.46 20.10 -3.44
CA ASP A 55 -11.90 21.43 -3.03
C ASP A 55 -12.46 21.49 -1.61
N THR A 56 -12.55 20.35 -0.91
CA THR A 56 -13.15 20.27 0.42
C THR A 56 -12.17 19.72 1.44
N ASP A 57 -12.58 19.77 2.72
CA ASP A 57 -11.78 19.19 3.83
C ASP A 57 -11.82 17.64 3.84
N HIS A 58 -12.57 17.03 2.96
CA HIS A 58 -12.72 15.58 2.88
C HIS A 58 -11.38 14.86 2.77
N TYR A 59 -10.43 15.44 2.03
CA TYR A 59 -9.09 14.91 1.85
C TYR A 59 -8.41 14.60 3.20
N GLU A 60 -8.45 15.56 4.12
CA GLU A 60 -7.76 15.41 5.40
C GLU A 60 -8.41 14.33 6.27
N TYR A 61 -9.74 14.24 6.25
CA TYR A 61 -10.44 13.19 6.98
C TYR A 61 -10.14 11.80 6.42
N VAL A 62 -10.09 11.67 5.10
CA VAL A 62 -9.76 10.40 4.45
C VAL A 62 -8.32 10.00 4.79
N CYS A 63 -7.37 10.94 4.70
CA CYS A 63 -5.98 10.68 5.05
C CYS A 63 -5.84 10.22 6.50
N GLN A 64 -6.53 10.89 7.43
CA GLN A 64 -6.50 10.52 8.84
C GLN A 64 -7.10 9.13 9.07
N TYR A 65 -8.25 8.87 8.47
CA TYR A 65 -8.92 7.58 8.62
C TYR A 65 -8.00 6.43 8.16
N VAL A 66 -7.44 6.57 6.96
CA VAL A 66 -6.62 5.51 6.36
C VAL A 66 -5.31 5.36 7.14
N THR A 67 -4.64 6.47 7.44
CA THR A 67 -3.37 6.43 8.16
C THR A 67 -3.53 5.83 9.54
N ASN A 68 -4.53 6.26 10.29
CA ASN A 68 -4.81 5.75 11.64
C ASN A 68 -5.24 4.28 11.59
N GLY A 69 -6.08 3.93 10.61
CA GLY A 69 -6.56 2.56 10.46
C GLY A 69 -5.44 1.59 10.15
N ILE A 70 -4.60 1.90 9.17
CA ILE A 70 -3.47 1.03 8.81
C ILE A 70 -2.44 0.99 9.93
N SER A 71 -2.19 2.11 10.60
CA SER A 71 -1.30 2.16 11.75
C SER A 71 -1.77 1.23 12.87
N THR A 72 -3.07 1.22 13.16
CA THR A 72 -3.66 0.34 14.15
C THR A 72 -3.48 -1.13 13.77
N LEU A 73 -3.73 -1.46 12.51
CA LEU A 73 -3.51 -2.83 12.02
C LEU A 73 -2.05 -3.26 12.19
N SER A 74 -1.12 -2.37 11.86
CA SER A 74 0.30 -2.65 11.99
C SER A 74 0.71 -2.91 13.44
N ALA A 75 0.11 -2.20 14.37
CA ALA A 75 0.42 -2.34 15.80
C ALA A 75 -0.21 -3.59 16.43
N THR A 76 -1.31 -4.08 15.87
CA THR A 76 -2.09 -5.17 16.49
C THR A 76 -1.92 -6.52 15.81
N HIS A 77 -1.25 -6.58 14.68
CA HIS A 77 -1.03 -7.83 13.95
C HIS A 77 0.46 -8.08 13.73
N SER A 78 0.87 -9.33 13.81
CA SER A 78 2.27 -9.74 13.64
C SER A 78 2.57 -10.07 12.18
N LEU A 79 2.30 -9.12 11.30
CA LEU A 79 2.47 -9.29 9.86
C LEU A 79 2.85 -7.94 9.25
N PRO A 80 3.86 -7.89 8.36
CA PRO A 80 4.21 -6.62 7.72
C PRO A 80 3.07 -6.07 6.89
N ILE A 81 2.74 -4.80 7.11
CA ILE A 81 1.76 -4.07 6.32
C ILE A 81 2.47 -2.86 5.74
N ILE A 82 2.54 -2.79 4.42
CA ILE A 82 3.24 -1.71 3.73
C ILE A 82 2.23 -0.64 3.36
N PHE A 83 2.45 0.57 3.85
CA PHE A 83 1.56 1.71 3.60
C PHE A 83 1.92 2.34 2.26
N GLY A 84 1.29 1.86 1.20
CA GLY A 84 1.52 2.32 -0.16
C GLY A 84 0.45 3.30 -0.63
N ILE A 85 -0.07 4.13 0.25
CA ILE A 85 -1.08 5.14 -0.07
C ILE A 85 -0.38 6.49 -0.28
N LEU A 86 -0.44 7.03 -1.49
CA LEU A 86 0.04 8.37 -1.76
C LEU A 86 -0.97 9.39 -1.27
N THR A 87 -0.49 10.44 -0.62
CA THR A 87 -1.31 11.57 -0.20
C THR A 87 -0.71 12.82 -0.80
N THR A 88 -1.34 13.36 -1.83
CA THR A 88 -0.77 14.48 -2.59
C THR A 88 -1.77 15.61 -2.76
N GLN A 89 -1.22 16.81 -2.98
CA GLN A 89 -2.03 18.01 -3.16
C GLN A 89 -2.72 18.05 -4.53
N ASN A 90 -2.16 17.36 -5.53
CA ASN A 90 -2.71 17.36 -6.88
C ASN A 90 -2.31 16.10 -7.64
N GLU A 91 -2.91 15.92 -8.82
CA GLU A 91 -2.67 14.75 -9.66
C GLU A 91 -1.25 14.72 -10.24
N GLU A 92 -0.66 15.88 -10.50
CA GLU A 92 0.70 15.94 -11.04
C GLU A 92 1.71 15.35 -10.06
N LEU A 93 1.57 15.69 -8.78
CA LEU A 93 2.44 15.13 -7.74
C LEU A 93 2.23 13.62 -7.58
N ALA A 94 0.99 13.17 -7.69
CA ALA A 94 0.70 11.74 -7.63
C ALA A 94 1.36 11.00 -8.80
N TYR A 95 1.25 11.57 -10.01
CA TYR A 95 1.86 10.99 -11.20
C TYR A 95 3.39 10.93 -11.05
N GLU A 96 4.00 12.00 -10.59
CA GLU A 96 5.46 12.08 -10.40
C GLU A 96 5.97 10.98 -9.49
N ARG A 97 5.21 10.64 -8.44
CA ARG A 97 5.57 9.59 -7.50
C ARG A 97 5.28 8.20 -8.04
N ALA A 98 4.20 8.05 -8.79
CA ALA A 98 3.72 6.75 -9.25
C ALA A 98 4.37 6.26 -10.53
N ALA A 99 4.70 7.15 -11.46
CA ALA A 99 5.15 6.75 -12.79
C ALA A 99 6.46 5.98 -12.72
N ILE A 100 6.53 4.90 -13.50
CA ILE A 100 7.67 3.98 -13.50
C ILE A 100 8.96 4.68 -13.94
N ASP A 101 8.86 5.62 -14.88
CA ASP A 101 10.01 6.41 -15.36
C ASP A 101 10.30 7.64 -14.49
N ARG A 102 9.63 7.76 -13.37
CA ARG A 102 9.82 8.83 -12.40
C ARG A 102 10.26 8.23 -11.07
N MET A 103 9.57 8.56 -9.97
CA MET A 103 9.94 8.02 -8.65
C MET A 103 9.63 6.53 -8.49
N ASN A 104 8.70 6.00 -9.25
CA ASN A 104 8.32 4.59 -9.22
C ASN A 104 8.11 4.07 -7.78
N LYS A 105 7.26 4.76 -7.03
CA LYS A 105 6.99 4.40 -5.64
C LYS A 105 6.45 2.98 -5.48
N GLY A 106 5.70 2.49 -6.48
CA GLY A 106 5.20 1.11 -6.43
C GLY A 106 6.32 0.09 -6.28
N LYS A 107 7.43 0.31 -6.98
CA LYS A 107 8.61 -0.55 -6.84
C LYS A 107 9.16 -0.50 -5.43
N GLU A 108 9.25 0.70 -4.82
CA GLU A 108 9.73 0.84 -3.45
C GLU A 108 8.85 0.08 -2.46
N PHE A 109 7.53 0.07 -2.68
CA PHE A 109 6.61 -0.68 -1.82
C PHE A 109 6.92 -2.17 -1.86
N ALA A 110 7.17 -2.71 -3.06
CA ALA A 110 7.53 -4.12 -3.21
C ALA A 110 8.87 -4.42 -2.53
N GLU A 111 9.86 -3.55 -2.73
CA GLU A 111 11.17 -3.72 -2.10
C GLU A 111 11.07 -3.71 -0.57
N THR A 112 10.27 -2.81 -0.03
CA THR A 112 10.04 -2.73 1.41
C THR A 112 9.34 -3.99 1.92
N ALA A 113 8.34 -4.48 1.19
CA ALA A 113 7.63 -5.70 1.56
C ALA A 113 8.58 -6.89 1.65
N LEU A 114 9.43 -7.07 0.64
CA LEU A 114 10.39 -8.16 0.62
C LEU A 114 11.42 -8.05 1.73
N PHE A 115 11.90 -6.84 1.98
CA PHE A 115 12.82 -6.60 3.09
C PHE A 115 12.19 -6.99 4.42
N MET A 116 10.93 -6.58 4.65
CA MET A 116 10.24 -6.86 5.92
C MET A 116 9.94 -8.34 6.11
N ILE A 117 9.55 -9.03 5.04
CA ILE A 117 9.32 -10.48 5.11
C ILE A 117 10.61 -11.19 5.53
N ASN A 118 11.73 -10.84 4.88
CA ASN A 118 13.02 -11.44 5.21
C ASN A 118 13.45 -11.13 6.65
N ALA A 119 13.21 -9.90 7.09
CA ALA A 119 13.54 -9.50 8.46
C ALA A 119 12.72 -10.29 9.48
N PHE A 120 11.42 -10.47 9.23
CA PHE A 120 10.54 -11.25 10.10
C PHE A 120 10.99 -12.71 10.17
N ASN A 121 11.41 -13.28 9.04
CA ASN A 121 11.84 -14.67 9.00
C ASN A 121 13.12 -14.94 9.80
N LYS A 122 13.85 -13.90 10.17
CA LYS A 122 15.07 -14.01 10.98
C LYS A 122 14.82 -13.91 12.48
N LEU A 123 13.62 -13.61 12.90
CA LEU A 123 13.28 -13.46 14.31
C LEU A 123 13.09 -14.81 15.04
#